data_f23876f0fc3bbfea5a39d8d7d26a7af2
#
_entry.id   f23876f0fc3bbfea5a39d8d7d26a7af2
#
_cell.length_a   1.000
_cell.length_b   1.000
_cell.length_c   1.000
_cell.angle_alpha   90.00
_cell.angle_beta   90.00
_cell.angle_gamma   90.00
#
_symmetry.space_group_name_H-M   'P 1'
#
loop_
_entity.id
_entity.type
_entity.pdbx_description
1 polymer ?
#
loop_
_entity_poly.entity_id
_entity_poly.type
_entity_poly.pdbx_seq_one_letter_code
_entity_poly.pdbx_strand_id
1 'polypeptide(L)' 'VLNLKTGKVKFNEPLYLESGRILPEFELAYETYGELNKDKSNVIVVCHALTGSHHAAGRYENEQKFGWWDALVGEDKGID' A
#
# COMPACT_ATOMS: atom_id res chain seq x y z
N VAL A 1 7.08 14.90 -8.22
CA VAL A 1 6.41 14.81 -6.92
C VAL A 1 5.53 13.57 -6.86
N LEU A 2 5.72 12.79 -5.82
CA LEU A 2 4.96 11.56 -5.62
C LEU A 2 3.53 11.89 -5.15
N ASN A 3 2.54 11.41 -5.89
CA ASN A 3 1.14 11.60 -5.54
C ASN A 3 0.72 10.52 -4.53
N LEU A 4 0.93 10.81 -3.25
CA LEU A 4 0.72 9.86 -2.16
C LEU A 4 -0.67 10.02 -1.57
N LYS A 5 -1.41 8.92 -1.49
CA LYS A 5 -2.73 8.87 -0.85
C LYS A 5 -2.78 7.68 0.10
N THR A 6 -3.37 7.89 1.27
CA THR A 6 -3.56 6.83 2.26
C THR A 6 -5.03 6.53 2.44
N GLY A 7 -5.35 5.33 2.84
CA GLY A 7 -6.73 4.97 3.11
C GLY A 7 -6.84 3.65 3.86
N LYS A 8 -8.07 3.31 4.19
CA LYS A 8 -8.42 2.05 4.82
C LYS A 8 -9.64 1.47 4.14
N VAL A 9 -9.64 0.16 3.96
CA VAL A 9 -10.78 -0.57 3.40
C VAL A 9 -11.24 -1.59 4.41
N LYS A 10 -12.53 -1.55 4.73
CA LYS A 10 -13.15 -2.53 5.61
C LYS A 10 -13.85 -3.60 4.78
N PHE A 11 -13.51 -4.84 5.05
CA PHE A 11 -14.14 -5.99 4.42
C PHE A 11 -15.10 -6.63 5.41
N ASN A 12 -16.37 -6.72 5.03
CA ASN A 12 -17.43 -7.30 5.87
C ASN A 12 -17.69 -8.77 5.53
N GLU A 13 -17.00 -9.31 4.54
CA GLU A 13 -17.10 -10.70 4.17
C GLU A 13 -16.06 -11.52 4.97
N PRO A 14 -16.43 -12.72 5.42
CA PRO A 14 -15.51 -13.54 6.18
C PRO A 14 -14.37 -14.06 5.32
N LEU A 15 -13.16 -14.09 5.88
CA LEU A 15 -12.00 -14.71 5.29
C LEU A 15 -11.76 -16.05 5.98
N TYR A 16 -11.77 -17.13 5.19
CA TYR A 16 -11.54 -18.48 5.69
C TYR A 16 -10.04 -18.77 5.66
N LEU A 17 -9.47 -19.01 6.83
CA LEU A 17 -8.05 -19.26 6.98
C LEU A 17 -7.75 -20.75 6.79
N GLU A 18 -6.51 -21.06 6.38
CA GLU A 18 -6.06 -22.44 6.23
C GLU A 18 -6.15 -23.24 7.51
N SER A 19 -6.03 -22.59 8.66
CA SER A 19 -6.16 -23.22 9.99
C SER A 19 -7.58 -23.69 10.30
N GLY A 20 -8.55 -23.36 9.47
CA GLY A 20 -9.97 -23.64 9.72
C GLY A 20 -10.68 -22.55 10.48
N ARG A 21 -9.96 -21.55 10.98
CA ARG A 21 -10.56 -20.40 11.65
C ARG A 21 -11.10 -19.43 10.61
N ILE A 22 -12.01 -18.57 11.08
CA ILE A 22 -12.66 -17.57 10.23
C ILE A 22 -12.39 -16.19 10.80
N LEU A 23 -11.96 -15.29 9.93
CA LEU A 23 -11.86 -13.88 10.25
C LEU A 23 -13.14 -13.22 9.73
N PRO A 24 -14.12 -12.91 10.60
CA PRO A 24 -15.45 -12.52 10.15
C PRO A 24 -15.48 -11.17 9.44
N GLU A 25 -14.63 -10.26 9.85
CA GLU A 25 -14.45 -8.97 9.19
C GLU A 25 -13.04 -8.47 9.45
N PHE A 26 -12.54 -7.62 8.57
CA PHE A 26 -11.20 -7.07 8.74
C PHE A 26 -11.06 -5.75 8.00
N GLU A 27 -10.05 -4.99 8.38
CA GLU A 27 -9.74 -3.71 7.78
C GLU A 27 -8.28 -3.70 7.35
N LEU A 28 -8.02 -3.18 6.15
CA LEU A 28 -6.68 -3.06 5.62
C LEU A 28 -6.35 -1.58 5.41
N ALA A 29 -5.18 -1.17 5.89
CA ALA A 29 -4.62 0.14 5.59
C ALA A 29 -3.76 0.02 4.34
N TYR A 30 -3.81 1.03 3.49
CA TYR A 30 -3.04 1.04 2.26
C TYR A 30 -2.57 2.44 1.90
N GLU A 31 -1.56 2.49 1.04
CA GLU A 31 -1.14 3.73 0.40
C GLU A 31 -1.06 3.52 -1.10
N THR A 32 -1.34 4.56 -1.85
CA THR A 32 -1.16 4.57 -3.30
C THR A 32 -0.24 5.70 -3.70
N TYR A 33 0.54 5.46 -4.75
CA TYR A 33 1.48 6.42 -5.30
C TYR A 33 1.24 6.53 -6.79
N GLY A 34 1.15 7.77 -7.29
CA GLY A 34 0.87 8.00 -8.69
C GLY A 34 -0.62 7.92 -9.02
N GLU A 35 -0.93 7.70 -10.28
CA GLU A 35 -2.31 7.68 -10.76
C GLU A 35 -2.59 6.45 -11.61
N LEU A 36 -3.82 5.93 -11.48
CA LEU A 36 -4.29 4.85 -12.34
C LEU A 36 -4.55 5.39 -13.75
N ASN A 37 -4.16 4.61 -14.74
CA ASN A 37 -4.56 4.92 -16.11
C ASN A 37 -6.04 4.56 -16.31
N LYS A 38 -6.57 4.89 -17.48
CA LYS A 38 -7.99 4.72 -17.79
C LYS A 38 -8.46 3.27 -17.69
N ASP A 39 -7.60 2.33 -18.06
CA ASP A 39 -7.91 0.89 -18.04
C ASP A 39 -7.59 0.24 -16.70
N LYS A 40 -6.97 0.98 -15.78
CA LYS A 40 -6.48 0.44 -14.52
C LYS A 40 -5.47 -0.70 -14.72
N SER A 41 -4.68 -0.60 -15.78
CA SER A 41 -3.72 -1.65 -16.17
C SER A 41 -2.29 -1.39 -15.66
N ASN A 42 -2.05 -0.24 -15.03
CA ASN A 42 -0.73 0.18 -14.59
C ASN A 42 -0.53 0.02 -13.07
N VAL A 43 -1.08 -1.05 -12.50
CA VAL A 43 -1.03 -1.25 -11.05
C VAL A 43 0.07 -2.23 -10.69
N ILE A 44 0.91 -1.85 -9.72
CA ILE A 44 1.88 -2.73 -9.08
C ILE A 44 1.52 -2.79 -7.61
N VAL A 45 1.28 -3.98 -7.09
CA VAL A 45 0.96 -4.19 -5.67
C VAL A 45 2.24 -4.53 -4.91
N VAL A 46 2.52 -3.74 -3.87
CA VAL A 46 3.69 -3.95 -3.03
C VAL A 46 3.23 -4.39 -1.64
N CYS A 47 3.72 -5.54 -1.20
CA CYS A 47 3.40 -6.08 0.11
C CYS A 47 4.60 -5.96 1.04
N HIS A 48 4.40 -5.38 2.22
CA HIS A 48 5.50 -5.24 3.18
C HIS A 48 5.75 -6.53 3.96
N ALA A 49 6.94 -6.60 4.56
CA ALA A 49 7.29 -7.69 5.45
C ALA A 49 6.64 -7.50 6.83
N LEU A 50 6.77 -8.51 7.70
CA LEU A 50 6.15 -8.51 9.02
C LEU A 50 6.48 -7.26 9.85
N THR A 51 7.70 -6.75 9.73
CA THR A 51 8.15 -5.57 10.47
C THR A 51 7.98 -4.26 9.72
N GLY A 52 7.37 -4.30 8.53
CA GLY A 52 7.14 -3.13 7.72
C GLY A 52 5.77 -2.50 7.94
N SER A 53 5.41 -1.61 7.04
CA SER A 53 4.12 -0.95 7.05
C SER A 53 3.68 -0.65 5.62
N HIS A 54 2.46 -0.17 5.46
CA HIS A 54 1.93 0.25 4.16
C HIS A 54 2.65 1.48 3.58
N HIS A 55 3.44 2.19 4.41
CA HIS A 55 4.17 3.39 3.98
C HIS A 55 5.47 3.02 3.28
N ALA A 56 5.37 2.67 2.00
CA ALA A 56 6.52 2.19 1.23
C ALA A 56 7.36 3.32 0.65
N ALA A 57 6.77 4.43 0.24
CA ALA A 57 7.47 5.49 -0.45
C ALA A 57 6.93 6.87 -0.07
N GLY A 58 7.71 7.91 -0.37
CA GLY A 58 7.33 9.27 -0.09
C GLY A 58 7.46 9.62 1.38
N ARG A 59 6.94 10.78 1.71
CA ARG A 59 7.05 11.33 3.06
C ARG A 59 5.75 12.05 3.40
N TYR A 60 5.25 11.83 4.60
CA TYR A 60 4.12 12.59 5.10
C TYR A 60 4.55 14.03 5.39
N GLU A 61 3.62 14.96 5.26
CA GLU A 61 3.88 16.39 5.33
C GLU A 61 4.64 16.82 6.58
N ASN A 62 4.34 16.22 7.72
CA ASN A 62 4.94 16.60 9.00
C ASN A 62 6.00 15.62 9.50
N GLU A 63 6.45 14.70 8.66
CA GLU A 63 7.45 13.70 9.02
C GLU A 63 8.69 13.82 8.17
N GLN A 64 9.84 13.48 8.76
CA GLN A 64 11.11 13.51 8.05
C GLN A 64 11.49 12.15 7.49
N LYS A 65 10.79 11.08 7.88
CA LYS A 65 11.09 9.74 7.41
C LYS A 65 10.38 9.43 6.09
N PHE A 66 11.15 8.91 5.15
CA PHE A 66 10.60 8.37 3.92
C PHE A 66 10.11 6.93 4.13
N GLY A 67 9.26 6.46 3.25
CA GLY A 67 8.82 5.07 3.25
C GLY A 67 10.00 4.11 3.10
N TRP A 68 9.81 2.87 3.53
CA TRP A 68 10.90 1.89 3.60
C TRP A 68 11.47 1.50 2.23
N TRP A 69 10.74 1.73 1.17
CA TRP A 69 11.20 1.44 -0.21
C TRP A 69 11.29 2.70 -1.08
N ASP A 70 11.42 3.85 -0.46
CA ASP A 70 11.46 5.12 -1.17
C ASP A 70 12.57 5.18 -2.22
N ALA A 71 13.67 4.48 -1.99
CA ALA A 71 14.77 4.44 -2.95
C ALA A 71 14.40 3.77 -4.27
N LEU A 72 13.39 2.88 -4.28
CA LEU A 72 13.00 2.11 -5.44
C LEU A 72 11.69 2.59 -6.08
N VAL A 73 10.78 3.14 -5.29
CA VAL A 73 9.44 3.54 -5.74
C VAL A 73 9.37 5.04 -5.93
N GLY A 74 8.99 5.48 -7.11
CA GLY A 74 8.80 6.89 -7.41
C GLY A 74 9.21 7.25 -8.82
N GLU A 75 9.10 8.51 -9.14
CA GLU A 75 9.44 9.04 -10.46
C GLU A 75 10.92 8.80 -10.78
N ASP A 76 11.19 8.26 -11.96
CA ASP A 76 12.53 7.91 -12.43
C ASP A 76 13.27 6.88 -11.57
N LYS A 77 12.53 6.12 -10.76
CA LYS A 77 13.08 5.03 -9.96
C LYS A 77 12.71 3.68 -10.56
N GLY A 78 13.17 2.61 -9.95
CA GLY A 78 12.92 1.25 -10.45
C GLY A 78 11.45 0.91 -10.63
N ILE A 79 10.61 1.43 -9.75
CA ILE A 79 9.14 1.33 -9.86
C ILE A 79 8.61 2.76 -10.00
N ASP A 80 8.39 3.14 -11.23
CA ASP A 80 7.91 4.48 -11.55
C ASP A 80 6.40 4.45 -11.85
#